data_a3c50b0feb0ea50142e7b79f55125d12
#
_entry.id   a3c50b0feb0ea50142e7b79f55125d12
#
_cell.length_a   1.000
_cell.length_b   1.000
_cell.length_c   1.000
_cell.angle_alpha   90.00
_cell.angle_beta   90.00
_cell.angle_gamma   90.00
#
_symmetry.space_group_name_H-M   'P 1'
#
loop_
_entity.id
_entity.type
_entity.pdbx_description
1 polymer ?
#
loop_
_entity_poly.entity_id
_entity_poly.type
_entity_poly.pdbx_seq_one_letter_code
_entity_poly.pdbx_strand_id
1 'polypeptide(L)'
;MTAGLLLQVEALALHAGAASLLESFDWQVRAGEFWCVLGKNGIGKSTLLHAIAGLLSPTSGRVLSPEGDIKHATPQQLALWRGLQAQQQLDAFPCSVLDSVMAGLHPYRPGWGWPDEADRRAALHALQRLDMASYADADVMRLSGGERQRVATATLMLQAPQLYLLDEPASHQDVAAQQLVMRTLKELADDDHAVVATMHDINLATRFASHVLLIAEGKVWQGRAADILRPDLLEAAYGCRFEMVETAAGKWLMPV
;
A
#
# COMPACT_ATOMS: atom_id res chain seq x y z
N MET A 1 14.02 6.75 19.53
CA MET A 1 12.84 5.98 19.96
C MET A 1 12.75 4.77 19.06
N THR A 2 12.67 3.56 19.61
CA THR A 2 12.52 2.34 18.80
C THR A 2 11.14 2.40 18.15
N ALA A 3 11.10 2.50 16.82
CA ALA A 3 9.84 2.50 16.05
C ALA A 3 8.98 1.30 16.45
N GLY A 4 7.70 1.53 16.77
CA GLY A 4 6.77 0.49 17.22
C GLY A 4 6.51 -0.56 16.15
N LEU A 5 6.35 -1.82 16.54
CA LEU A 5 5.93 -2.89 15.65
C LEU A 5 4.44 -2.69 15.31
N LEU A 6 4.10 -2.54 14.04
CA LEU A 6 2.72 -2.32 13.57
C LEU A 6 2.11 -3.54 12.90
N LEU A 7 2.93 -4.43 12.34
CA LEU A 7 2.48 -5.67 11.73
C LEU A 7 3.48 -6.78 12.05
N GLN A 8 2.97 -7.93 12.46
CA GLN A 8 3.73 -9.17 12.56
C GLN A 8 2.98 -10.29 11.85
N VAL A 9 3.66 -10.96 10.96
CA VAL A 9 3.17 -12.14 10.23
C VAL A 9 3.99 -13.33 10.73
N GLU A 10 3.33 -14.41 11.12
CA GLU A 10 3.98 -15.60 11.67
C GLU A 10 3.57 -16.86 10.91
N ALA A 11 4.56 -17.56 10.35
CA ALA A 11 4.43 -18.81 9.61
C ALA A 11 3.28 -18.80 8.60
N LEU A 12 3.05 -17.68 7.91
CA LEU A 12 1.93 -17.46 6.99
C LEU A 12 2.08 -18.33 5.75
N ALA A 13 1.05 -19.10 5.43
CA ALA A 13 0.92 -19.78 4.16
C ALA A 13 -0.28 -19.27 3.38
N LEU A 14 -0.07 -18.97 2.10
CA LEU A 14 -1.10 -18.48 1.19
C LEU A 14 -1.15 -19.36 -0.06
N HIS A 15 -2.36 -19.72 -0.47
CA HIS A 15 -2.63 -20.49 -1.69
C HIS A 15 -3.66 -19.75 -2.56
N ALA A 16 -3.55 -19.91 -3.88
CA ALA A 16 -4.58 -19.53 -4.84
C ALA A 16 -5.01 -20.79 -5.60
N GLY A 17 -6.16 -21.35 -5.21
CA GLY A 17 -6.57 -22.67 -5.68
C GLY A 17 -5.55 -23.72 -5.27
N ALA A 18 -4.99 -24.44 -6.25
CA ALA A 18 -3.96 -25.48 -6.02
C ALA A 18 -2.52 -24.91 -5.96
N ALA A 19 -2.31 -23.64 -6.32
CA ALA A 19 -0.97 -23.06 -6.36
C ALA A 19 -0.58 -22.50 -4.98
N SER A 20 0.58 -22.91 -4.45
CA SER A 20 1.19 -22.30 -3.28
C SER A 20 1.83 -20.96 -3.68
N LEU A 21 1.43 -19.89 -3.02
CA LEU A 21 1.97 -18.54 -3.24
C LEU A 21 3.08 -18.24 -2.25
N LEU A 22 2.86 -18.55 -0.99
CA LEU A 22 3.80 -18.37 0.12
C LEU A 22 3.71 -19.55 1.08
N GLU A 23 4.85 -20.02 1.59
CA GLU A 23 4.95 -21.12 2.56
C GLU A 23 5.75 -20.68 3.78
N SER A 24 5.15 -20.78 4.97
CA SER A 24 5.79 -20.51 6.26
C SER A 24 6.58 -19.18 6.29
N PHE A 25 5.91 -18.11 5.89
CA PHE A 25 6.51 -16.78 5.76
C PHE A 25 6.35 -15.97 7.04
N ASP A 26 7.46 -15.42 7.53
CA ASP A 26 7.50 -14.53 8.68
C ASP A 26 7.87 -13.11 8.23
N TRP A 27 7.17 -12.10 8.74
CA TRP A 27 7.43 -10.71 8.38
C TRP A 27 7.09 -9.76 9.51
N GLN A 28 7.85 -8.68 9.62
CA GLN A 28 7.59 -7.59 10.57
C GLN A 28 7.67 -6.25 9.84
N VAL A 29 6.71 -5.38 10.14
CA VAL A 29 6.69 -3.99 9.65
C VAL A 29 6.54 -3.05 10.84
N ARG A 30 7.39 -2.02 10.87
CA ARG A 30 7.45 -1.04 11.96
C ARG A 30 6.99 0.33 11.49
N ALA A 31 6.58 1.16 12.44
CA ALA A 31 6.35 2.58 12.20
C ALA A 31 7.60 3.23 11.57
N GLY A 32 7.39 4.14 10.63
CA GLY A 32 8.48 4.78 9.88
C GLY A 32 8.98 3.98 8.67
N GLU A 33 8.48 2.76 8.44
CA GLU A 33 8.93 1.94 7.33
C GLU A 33 8.02 2.09 6.10
N PHE A 34 8.66 2.26 4.94
CA PHE A 34 8.01 2.16 3.64
C PHE A 34 8.47 0.90 2.92
N TRP A 35 7.60 -0.09 2.87
CA TRP A 35 7.83 -1.37 2.21
C TRP A 35 7.26 -1.39 0.79
N CYS A 36 8.08 -1.77 -0.18
CA CYS A 36 7.61 -2.13 -1.51
C CYS A 36 7.59 -3.65 -1.68
N VAL A 37 6.42 -4.19 -2.05
CA VAL A 37 6.24 -5.61 -2.37
C VAL A 37 6.41 -5.79 -3.88
N LEU A 38 7.47 -6.48 -4.28
CA LEU A 38 7.88 -6.69 -5.66
C LEU A 38 7.77 -8.17 -6.06
N GLY A 39 7.65 -8.43 -7.34
CA GLY A 39 7.58 -9.77 -7.92
C GLY A 39 6.74 -9.79 -9.19
N LYS A 40 6.78 -10.89 -9.94
CA LYS A 40 6.02 -11.07 -11.19
C LYS A 40 4.52 -10.91 -11.00
N ASN A 41 3.80 -10.68 -12.10
CA ASN A 41 2.33 -10.68 -12.09
C ASN A 41 1.82 -12.07 -11.71
N GLY A 42 0.74 -12.12 -10.91
CA GLY A 42 0.16 -13.37 -10.46
C GLY A 42 0.91 -14.10 -9.33
N ILE A 43 2.05 -13.56 -8.84
CA ILE A 43 2.85 -14.21 -7.78
C ILE A 43 2.19 -14.17 -6.39
N GLY A 44 1.07 -13.42 -6.23
CA GLY A 44 0.35 -13.36 -4.97
C GLY A 44 0.50 -12.06 -4.16
N LYS A 45 1.04 -10.98 -4.75
CA LYS A 45 1.21 -9.69 -4.05
C LYS A 45 -0.10 -9.14 -3.47
N SER A 46 -1.15 -9.03 -4.29
CA SER A 46 -2.48 -8.58 -3.87
C SER A 46 -3.12 -9.54 -2.86
N THR A 47 -2.91 -10.85 -3.05
CA THR A 47 -3.38 -11.89 -2.11
C THR A 47 -2.74 -11.71 -0.73
N LEU A 48 -1.44 -11.41 -0.67
CA LEU A 48 -0.74 -11.08 0.57
C LEU A 48 -1.33 -9.83 1.24
N LEU A 49 -1.55 -8.74 0.48
CA LEU A 49 -2.19 -7.54 1.02
C LEU A 49 -3.60 -7.82 1.57
N HIS A 50 -4.40 -8.62 0.87
CA HIS A 50 -5.73 -9.00 1.33
C HIS A 50 -5.68 -9.87 2.60
N ALA A 51 -4.71 -10.77 2.72
CA ALA A 51 -4.52 -11.58 3.93
C ALA A 51 -4.12 -10.70 5.12
N ILE A 52 -3.17 -9.78 4.94
CA ILE A 52 -2.78 -8.82 5.98
C ILE A 52 -3.96 -7.91 6.35
N ALA A 53 -4.74 -7.48 5.37
CA ALA A 53 -5.92 -6.66 5.61
C ALA A 53 -7.05 -7.41 6.34
N GLY A 54 -6.95 -8.73 6.53
CA GLY A 54 -8.00 -9.55 7.14
C GLY A 54 -9.21 -9.79 6.22
N LEU A 55 -9.04 -9.58 4.91
CA LEU A 55 -10.08 -9.83 3.90
C LEU A 55 -10.00 -11.26 3.33
N LEU A 56 -8.85 -11.91 3.51
CA LEU A 56 -8.60 -13.29 3.11
C LEU A 56 -8.01 -14.05 4.31
N SER A 57 -8.59 -15.20 4.63
CA SER A 57 -8.01 -16.09 5.64
C SER A 57 -6.79 -16.83 5.07
N PRO A 58 -5.63 -16.79 5.73
CA PRO A 58 -4.49 -17.59 5.32
C PRO A 58 -4.78 -19.10 5.48
N THR A 59 -4.07 -19.93 4.74
CA THR A 59 -4.17 -21.39 4.86
C THR A 59 -3.61 -21.88 6.19
N SER A 60 -2.52 -21.26 6.66
CA SER A 60 -1.95 -21.47 8.00
C SER A 60 -1.19 -20.20 8.44
N GLY A 61 -0.75 -20.18 9.69
CA GLY A 61 -0.10 -19.04 10.29
C GLY A 61 -1.09 -17.98 10.76
N ARG A 62 -0.57 -16.80 11.11
CA ARG A 62 -1.38 -15.71 11.65
C ARG A 62 -0.81 -14.34 11.33
N VAL A 63 -1.68 -13.35 11.36
CA VAL A 63 -1.35 -11.94 11.21
C VAL A 63 -1.71 -11.24 12.52
N LEU A 64 -0.75 -10.49 13.06
CA LEU A 64 -0.89 -9.79 14.33
C LEU A 64 -0.79 -8.28 14.10
N SER A 65 -1.74 -7.56 14.68
CA SER A 65 -1.67 -6.11 14.90
C SER A 65 -1.04 -5.83 16.28
N PRO A 66 -0.77 -4.58 16.66
CA PRO A 66 -0.34 -4.23 18.03
C PRO A 66 -1.31 -4.69 19.11
N GLU A 67 -2.60 -4.88 18.78
CA GLU A 67 -3.65 -5.33 19.70
C GLU A 67 -3.80 -6.86 19.74
N GLY A 68 -3.10 -7.60 18.88
CA GLY A 68 -3.14 -9.07 18.81
C GLY A 68 -3.57 -9.63 17.46
N ASP A 69 -4.03 -10.89 17.47
CA ASP A 69 -4.40 -11.58 16.23
C ASP A 69 -5.62 -10.94 15.57
N ILE A 70 -5.44 -10.51 14.30
CA ILE A 70 -6.49 -9.82 13.53
C ILE A 70 -7.75 -10.67 13.30
N LYS A 71 -7.65 -11.98 13.42
CA LYS A 71 -8.78 -12.92 13.31
C LYS A 71 -9.85 -12.65 14.37
N HIS A 72 -9.46 -12.08 15.51
CA HIS A 72 -10.34 -11.76 16.64
C HIS A 72 -10.73 -10.28 16.71
N ALA A 73 -10.17 -9.45 15.82
CA ALA A 73 -10.45 -8.02 15.80
C ALA A 73 -11.81 -7.71 15.17
N THR A 74 -12.49 -6.71 15.70
CA THR A 74 -13.72 -6.18 15.09
C THR A 74 -13.40 -5.41 13.80
N PRO A 75 -14.37 -5.26 12.88
CA PRO A 75 -14.18 -4.43 11.69
C PRO A 75 -13.73 -2.99 12.00
N GLN A 76 -14.20 -2.41 13.10
CA GLN A 76 -13.80 -1.07 13.53
C GLN A 76 -12.35 -1.04 14.00
N GLN A 77 -11.91 -1.99 14.82
CA GLN A 77 -10.52 -2.11 15.24
C GLN A 77 -9.59 -2.28 14.04
N LEU A 78 -9.97 -3.14 13.10
CA LEU A 78 -9.20 -3.31 11.86
C LEU A 78 -9.10 -2.00 11.07
N ALA A 79 -10.21 -1.26 10.92
CA ALA A 79 -10.23 -0.02 10.16
C ALA A 79 -9.43 1.11 10.82
N LEU A 80 -9.30 1.13 12.15
CA LEU A 80 -8.43 2.08 12.87
C LEU A 80 -6.95 1.70 12.76
N TRP A 81 -6.66 0.41 12.71
CA TRP A 81 -5.29 -0.08 12.58
C TRP A 81 -4.75 0.04 11.15
N ARG A 82 -5.54 -0.42 10.14
CA ARG A 82 -5.06 -0.45 8.76
C ARG A 82 -6.10 0.12 7.79
N GLY A 83 -5.62 0.72 6.69
CA GLY A 83 -6.43 1.07 5.52
C GLY A 83 -5.93 0.32 4.30
N LEU A 84 -6.84 -0.07 3.41
CA LEU A 84 -6.50 -0.77 2.18
C LEU A 84 -7.02 0.00 0.96
N GLN A 85 -6.10 0.31 0.04
CA GLN A 85 -6.44 0.74 -1.32
C GLN A 85 -6.28 -0.46 -2.27
N ALA A 86 -7.37 -0.91 -2.86
CA ALA A 86 -7.33 -1.96 -3.88
C ALA A 86 -6.82 -1.42 -5.21
N GLN A 87 -6.30 -2.30 -6.08
CA GLN A 87 -5.80 -1.97 -7.41
C GLN A 87 -6.89 -1.31 -8.29
N GLN A 88 -8.13 -1.82 -8.21
CA GLN A 88 -9.28 -1.24 -8.90
C GLN A 88 -10.25 -0.65 -7.89
N GLN A 89 -10.60 0.61 -8.10
CA GLN A 89 -11.65 1.29 -7.34
C GLN A 89 -12.97 1.14 -8.11
N LEU A 90 -13.94 0.50 -7.48
CA LEU A 90 -15.29 0.36 -8.02
C LEU A 90 -16.22 1.32 -7.29
N ASP A 91 -16.47 2.47 -7.92
CA ASP A 91 -17.48 3.42 -7.42
C ASP A 91 -18.86 2.89 -7.78
N ALA A 92 -19.62 2.43 -6.79
CA ALA A 92 -20.93 1.81 -7.03
C ALA A 92 -22.02 2.84 -7.33
N PHE A 93 -21.85 4.10 -6.91
CA PHE A 93 -22.85 5.16 -7.04
C PHE A 93 -22.18 6.49 -7.36
N PRO A 94 -22.87 7.38 -8.15
CA PRO A 94 -22.38 8.73 -8.37
C PRO A 94 -22.40 9.52 -7.05
N CYS A 95 -21.26 10.11 -6.70
CA CYS A 95 -21.11 11.04 -5.58
C CYS A 95 -20.00 12.05 -5.91
N SER A 96 -19.92 13.14 -5.15
CA SER A 96 -18.81 14.06 -5.32
C SER A 96 -17.49 13.42 -4.87
N VAL A 97 -16.39 13.83 -5.47
CA VAL A 97 -15.04 13.42 -5.04
C VAL A 97 -14.84 13.71 -3.56
N LEU A 98 -15.31 14.86 -3.09
CA LEU A 98 -15.19 15.25 -1.69
C LEU A 98 -15.98 14.31 -0.76
N ASP A 99 -17.20 13.92 -1.14
CA ASP A 99 -18.00 12.96 -0.36
C ASP A 99 -17.33 11.58 -0.33
N SER A 100 -16.76 11.16 -1.46
CA SER A 100 -15.98 9.91 -1.55
C SER A 100 -14.79 9.92 -0.58
N VAL A 101 -14.05 11.03 -0.49
CA VAL A 101 -12.93 11.16 0.45
C VAL A 101 -13.42 11.18 1.90
N MET A 102 -14.51 11.89 2.20
CA MET A 102 -15.09 11.93 3.55
C MET A 102 -15.55 10.56 4.07
N ALA A 103 -15.81 9.58 3.20
CA ALA A 103 -16.06 8.20 3.60
C ALA A 103 -14.89 7.59 4.42
N GLY A 104 -13.67 8.10 4.29
CA GLY A 104 -12.52 7.71 5.11
C GLY A 104 -12.72 7.96 6.61
N LEU A 105 -13.63 8.83 7.01
CA LEU A 105 -13.94 9.11 8.42
C LEU A 105 -14.90 8.09 9.04
N HIS A 106 -15.48 7.18 8.27
CA HIS A 106 -16.46 6.22 8.76
C HIS A 106 -15.99 5.42 10.00
N PRO A 107 -14.74 4.96 10.12
CA PRO A 107 -14.29 4.21 11.31
C PRO A 107 -14.35 5.01 12.61
N TYR A 108 -14.31 6.33 12.54
CA TYR A 108 -14.27 7.22 13.71
C TYR A 108 -15.67 7.68 14.16
N ARG A 109 -16.71 7.36 13.37
CA ARG A 109 -18.08 7.87 13.61
C ARG A 109 -19.04 6.71 13.89
N PRO A 110 -19.29 6.37 15.15
CA PRO A 110 -20.33 5.42 15.49
C PRO A 110 -21.71 6.06 15.20
N GLY A 111 -22.48 5.41 14.35
CA GLY A 111 -23.82 5.86 13.98
C GLY A 111 -23.87 6.76 12.74
N TRP A 112 -24.97 7.50 12.58
CA TRP A 112 -25.26 8.35 11.40
C TRP A 112 -24.78 9.80 11.57
N GLY A 113 -23.58 10.00 12.09
CA GLY A 113 -23.02 11.35 12.21
C GLY A 113 -22.70 11.96 10.84
N TRP A 114 -23.27 13.12 10.52
CA TRP A 114 -22.94 13.88 9.31
C TRP A 114 -21.56 14.52 9.44
N PRO A 115 -20.76 14.55 8.35
CA PRO A 115 -19.51 15.30 8.33
C PRO A 115 -19.74 16.77 8.67
N ASP A 116 -18.84 17.33 9.45
CA ASP A 116 -18.85 18.75 9.77
C ASP A 116 -17.88 19.56 8.88
N GLU A 117 -17.79 20.87 9.13
CA GLU A 117 -16.93 21.75 8.33
C GLU A 117 -15.45 21.48 8.56
N ALA A 118 -15.05 20.94 9.72
CA ALA A 118 -13.67 20.55 9.98
C ALA A 118 -13.28 19.32 9.15
N ASP A 119 -14.18 18.33 9.05
CA ASP A 119 -14.02 17.15 8.20
C ASP A 119 -13.88 17.53 6.72
N ARG A 120 -14.76 18.44 6.27
CA ARG A 120 -14.70 18.94 4.90
C ARG A 120 -13.36 19.58 4.58
N ARG A 121 -12.84 20.41 5.49
CA ARG A 121 -11.50 21.03 5.33
C ARG A 121 -10.38 20.00 5.32
N ALA A 122 -10.45 18.97 6.20
CA ALA A 122 -9.47 17.90 6.23
C ALA A 122 -9.49 17.08 4.93
N ALA A 123 -10.68 16.78 4.39
CA ALA A 123 -10.84 16.09 3.11
C ALA A 123 -10.27 16.90 1.95
N LEU A 124 -10.56 18.22 1.90
CA LEU A 124 -10.00 19.11 0.88
C LEU A 124 -8.47 19.19 0.97
N HIS A 125 -7.92 19.23 2.18
CA HIS A 125 -6.46 19.20 2.38
C HIS A 125 -5.84 17.88 1.88
N ALA A 126 -6.48 16.73 2.13
CA ALA A 126 -6.02 15.44 1.60
C ALA A 126 -6.04 15.43 0.05
N LEU A 127 -7.11 15.95 -0.57
CA LEU A 127 -7.20 16.12 -2.02
C LEU A 127 -6.12 17.06 -2.56
N GLN A 128 -5.83 18.16 -1.87
CA GLN A 128 -4.80 19.12 -2.28
C GLN A 128 -3.41 18.50 -2.32
N ARG A 129 -3.06 17.65 -1.36
CA ARG A 129 -1.77 16.92 -1.34
C ARG A 129 -1.57 16.00 -2.55
N LEU A 130 -2.64 15.60 -3.22
CA LEU A 130 -2.63 14.72 -4.39
C LEU A 130 -3.05 15.43 -5.69
N ASP A 131 -3.07 16.77 -5.69
CA ASP A 131 -3.44 17.60 -6.84
C ASP A 131 -4.85 17.30 -7.38
N MET A 132 -5.80 17.02 -6.46
CA MET A 132 -7.18 16.68 -6.77
C MET A 132 -8.20 17.68 -6.21
N ALA A 133 -7.78 18.78 -5.58
CA ALA A 133 -8.70 19.73 -4.93
C ALA A 133 -9.67 20.41 -5.92
N SER A 134 -9.23 20.64 -7.16
CA SER A 134 -10.09 21.23 -8.21
C SER A 134 -11.22 20.29 -8.68
N TYR A 135 -11.14 19.01 -8.35
CA TYR A 135 -12.15 18.00 -8.68
C TYR A 135 -13.12 17.74 -7.53
N ALA A 136 -13.04 18.49 -6.41
CA ALA A 136 -13.82 18.20 -5.18
C ALA A 136 -15.32 18.03 -5.43
N ASP A 137 -15.92 18.87 -6.28
CA ASP A 137 -17.34 18.82 -6.61
C ASP A 137 -17.66 17.97 -7.86
N ALA A 138 -16.64 17.37 -8.50
CA ALA A 138 -16.86 16.51 -9.65
C ALA A 138 -17.44 15.16 -9.25
N ASP A 139 -18.17 14.53 -10.18
CA ASP A 139 -18.64 13.16 -10.02
C ASP A 139 -17.46 12.18 -10.11
N VAL A 140 -17.25 11.39 -9.05
CA VAL A 140 -16.15 10.39 -8.98
C VAL A 140 -16.19 9.39 -10.15
N MET A 141 -17.36 9.09 -10.69
CA MET A 141 -17.52 8.17 -11.82
C MET A 141 -16.96 8.72 -13.13
N ARG A 142 -16.75 10.03 -13.24
CA ARG A 142 -16.19 10.69 -14.43
C ARG A 142 -14.67 10.80 -14.42
N LEU A 143 -14.03 10.42 -13.33
CA LEU A 143 -12.58 10.46 -13.21
C LEU A 143 -11.92 9.36 -14.05
N SER A 144 -10.72 9.64 -14.54
CA SER A 144 -9.82 8.62 -15.09
C SER A 144 -9.38 7.63 -14.00
N GLY A 145 -8.84 6.48 -14.42
CA GLY A 145 -8.33 5.46 -13.46
C GLY A 145 -7.26 6.01 -12.52
N GLY A 146 -6.32 6.80 -13.02
CA GLY A 146 -5.28 7.42 -12.20
C GLY A 146 -5.81 8.49 -11.23
N GLU A 147 -6.79 9.29 -11.65
CA GLU A 147 -7.47 10.26 -10.77
C GLU A 147 -8.23 9.54 -9.66
N ARG A 148 -8.96 8.46 -9.97
CA ARG A 148 -9.63 7.62 -8.94
C ARG A 148 -8.65 7.04 -7.94
N GLN A 149 -7.47 6.56 -8.39
CA GLN A 149 -6.44 6.08 -7.48
C GLN A 149 -5.94 7.18 -6.53
N ARG A 150 -5.74 8.41 -7.03
CA ARG A 150 -5.36 9.54 -6.16
C ARG A 150 -6.47 9.89 -5.15
N VAL A 151 -7.74 9.87 -5.57
CA VAL A 151 -8.88 10.06 -4.66
C VAL A 151 -8.92 8.96 -3.58
N ALA A 152 -8.72 7.70 -3.95
CA ALA A 152 -8.63 6.60 -2.99
C ALA A 152 -7.46 6.76 -2.00
N THR A 153 -6.30 7.23 -2.47
CA THR A 153 -5.17 7.57 -1.60
C THR A 153 -5.54 8.72 -0.64
N ALA A 154 -6.24 9.76 -1.12
CA ALA A 154 -6.74 10.85 -0.27
C ALA A 154 -7.74 10.34 0.80
N THR A 155 -8.60 9.40 0.44
CA THR A 155 -9.52 8.74 1.38
C THR A 155 -8.77 8.02 2.49
N LEU A 156 -7.72 7.27 2.15
CA LEU A 156 -6.86 6.62 3.16
C LEU A 156 -6.10 7.63 4.02
N MET A 157 -5.65 8.74 3.44
CA MET A 157 -5.00 9.81 4.21
C MET A 157 -5.96 10.41 5.23
N LEU A 158 -7.21 10.60 4.87
CA LEU A 158 -8.24 11.10 5.79
C LEU A 158 -8.61 10.07 6.86
N GLN A 159 -8.61 8.78 6.52
CA GLN A 159 -8.76 7.68 7.49
C GLN A 159 -7.61 7.64 8.49
N ALA A 160 -6.40 8.05 8.11
CA ALA A 160 -5.20 8.09 8.93
C ALA A 160 -4.92 6.80 9.74
N PRO A 161 -4.89 5.61 9.11
CA PRO A 161 -4.61 4.35 9.80
C PRO A 161 -3.13 4.27 10.18
N GLN A 162 -2.77 3.40 11.14
CA GLN A 162 -1.37 3.15 11.49
C GLN A 162 -0.60 2.45 10.36
N LEU A 163 -1.26 1.57 9.61
CA LEU A 163 -0.71 0.78 8.49
C LEU A 163 -1.49 1.06 7.20
N TYR A 164 -0.81 1.61 6.22
CA TYR A 164 -1.32 1.84 4.87
C TYR A 164 -0.96 0.64 3.98
N LEU A 165 -1.97 -0.03 3.43
CA LEU A 165 -1.82 -1.11 2.46
C LEU A 165 -2.31 -0.61 1.10
N LEU A 166 -1.44 -0.60 0.08
CA LEU A 166 -1.79 -0.07 -1.23
C LEU A 166 -1.41 -1.05 -2.33
N ASP A 167 -2.39 -1.42 -3.14
CA ASP A 167 -2.18 -2.30 -4.28
C ASP A 167 -2.00 -1.47 -5.55
N GLU A 168 -0.74 -1.37 -6.00
CA GLU A 168 -0.30 -0.61 -7.18
C GLU A 168 -0.75 0.87 -7.19
N PRO A 169 -0.47 1.67 -6.15
CA PRO A 169 -1.03 3.01 -5.99
C PRO A 169 -0.60 4.00 -7.08
N ALA A 170 0.51 3.74 -7.77
CA ALA A 170 1.05 4.63 -8.79
C ALA A 170 0.83 4.10 -10.23
N SER A 171 0.07 3.00 -10.42
CA SER A 171 -0.18 2.46 -11.75
C SER A 171 -1.15 3.34 -12.55
N HIS A 172 -1.06 3.26 -13.90
CA HIS A 172 -1.93 4.00 -14.83
C HIS A 172 -1.91 5.53 -14.69
N GLN A 173 -0.83 6.08 -14.13
CA GLN A 173 -0.64 7.52 -13.95
C GLN A 173 0.56 8.00 -14.80
N ASP A 174 0.56 9.27 -15.16
CA ASP A 174 1.74 9.90 -15.74
C ASP A 174 2.89 10.01 -14.72
N VAL A 175 4.10 10.27 -15.22
CA VAL A 175 5.32 10.31 -14.39
C VAL A 175 5.23 11.32 -13.25
N ALA A 176 4.61 12.48 -13.47
CA ALA A 176 4.49 13.53 -12.45
C ALA A 176 3.55 13.09 -11.32
N ALA A 177 2.39 12.52 -11.68
CA ALA A 177 1.42 12.00 -10.73
C ALA A 177 1.98 10.79 -9.94
N GLN A 178 2.70 9.87 -10.60
CA GLN A 178 3.42 8.78 -9.91
C GLN A 178 4.37 9.32 -8.84
N GLN A 179 5.20 10.30 -9.20
CA GLN A 179 6.17 10.91 -8.27
C GLN A 179 5.47 11.64 -7.11
N LEU A 180 4.30 12.27 -7.37
CA LEU A 180 3.51 12.92 -6.35
C LEU A 180 2.97 11.90 -5.34
N VAL A 181 2.30 10.84 -5.81
CA VAL A 181 1.77 9.77 -4.96
C VAL A 181 2.88 9.14 -4.13
N MET A 182 4.01 8.77 -4.74
CA MET A 182 5.11 8.12 -4.04
C MET A 182 5.75 9.01 -2.98
N ARG A 183 5.89 10.32 -3.24
CA ARG A 183 6.35 11.30 -2.23
C ARG A 183 5.37 11.40 -1.07
N THR A 184 4.08 11.51 -1.36
CA THR A 184 3.05 11.57 -0.33
C THR A 184 3.07 10.33 0.56
N LEU A 185 3.22 9.12 -0.02
CA LEU A 185 3.34 7.87 0.74
C LEU A 185 4.62 7.82 1.57
N LYS A 186 5.72 8.34 1.06
CA LYS A 186 6.98 8.45 1.82
C LYS A 186 6.84 9.40 3.01
N GLU A 187 6.19 10.54 2.83
CA GLU A 187 5.90 11.50 3.91
C GLU A 187 5.04 10.85 5.01
N LEU A 188 4.02 10.05 4.65
CA LEU A 188 3.23 9.31 5.63
C LEU A 188 4.10 8.34 6.45
N ALA A 189 5.03 7.64 5.80
CA ALA A 189 5.97 6.78 6.53
C ALA A 189 6.88 7.61 7.45
N ASP A 190 7.37 8.77 7.00
CA ASP A 190 8.22 9.65 7.81
C ASP A 190 7.47 10.25 9.01
N ASP A 191 6.13 10.30 8.97
CA ASP A 191 5.22 10.72 10.05
C ASP A 191 4.81 9.54 10.98
N ASP A 192 5.70 8.56 11.19
CA ASP A 192 5.51 7.40 12.09
C ASP A 192 4.39 6.42 11.70
N HIS A 193 3.86 6.49 10.48
CA HIS A 193 3.01 5.44 9.92
C HIS A 193 3.85 4.33 9.26
N ALA A 194 3.25 3.18 9.00
CA ALA A 194 3.84 2.18 8.12
C ALA A 194 3.11 2.18 6.77
N VAL A 195 3.87 2.06 5.68
CA VAL A 195 3.33 1.96 4.32
C VAL A 195 3.80 0.66 3.70
N VAL A 196 2.89 -0.12 3.16
CA VAL A 196 3.16 -1.33 2.36
C VAL A 196 2.47 -1.17 1.01
N ALA A 197 3.24 -1.04 -0.06
CA ALA A 197 2.71 -0.87 -1.41
C ALA A 197 3.22 -1.97 -2.34
N THR A 198 2.32 -2.63 -3.09
CA THR A 198 2.74 -3.48 -4.20
C THR A 198 3.13 -2.60 -5.38
N MET A 199 4.13 -3.00 -6.12
CA MET A 199 4.63 -2.24 -7.26
C MET A 199 5.18 -3.15 -8.37
N HIS A 200 5.24 -2.59 -9.59
CA HIS A 200 5.94 -3.21 -10.73
C HIS A 200 7.23 -2.48 -11.08
N ASP A 201 7.30 -1.18 -10.79
CA ASP A 201 8.47 -0.36 -11.10
C ASP A 201 9.54 -0.50 -10.00
N ILE A 202 10.61 -1.23 -10.33
CA ILE A 202 11.76 -1.46 -9.46
C ILE A 202 12.48 -0.13 -9.16
N ASN A 203 12.53 0.79 -10.11
CA ASN A 203 13.24 2.05 -9.94
C ASN A 203 12.47 3.03 -9.05
N LEU A 204 11.13 3.02 -9.07
CA LEU A 204 10.34 3.71 -8.06
C LEU A 204 10.57 3.12 -6.66
N ALA A 205 10.61 1.78 -6.54
CA ALA A 205 10.94 1.14 -5.27
C ALA A 205 12.36 1.52 -4.79
N THR A 206 13.35 1.53 -5.66
CA THR A 206 14.74 1.95 -5.34
C THR A 206 14.79 3.37 -4.79
N ARG A 207 13.93 4.25 -5.29
CA ARG A 207 13.94 5.68 -4.93
C ARG A 207 13.20 5.98 -3.63
N PHE A 208 12.11 5.29 -3.34
CA PHE A 208 11.18 5.67 -2.27
C PHE A 208 11.12 4.68 -1.11
N ALA A 209 11.34 3.39 -1.36
CA ALA A 209 11.22 2.37 -0.32
C ALA A 209 12.40 2.40 0.65
N SER A 210 12.11 2.29 1.94
CA SER A 210 13.13 1.95 2.94
C SER A 210 13.41 0.45 2.98
N HIS A 211 12.38 -0.36 2.72
CA HIS A 211 12.43 -1.83 2.76
C HIS A 211 11.74 -2.44 1.54
N VAL A 212 12.15 -3.64 1.19
CA VAL A 212 11.59 -4.41 0.08
C VAL A 212 11.27 -5.83 0.51
N LEU A 213 10.12 -6.30 0.09
CA LEU A 213 9.71 -7.70 0.08
C LEU A 213 9.69 -8.15 -1.39
N LEU A 214 10.66 -8.96 -1.79
CA LEU A 214 10.76 -9.51 -3.15
C LEU A 214 10.27 -10.96 -3.14
N ILE A 215 9.20 -11.23 -3.90
CA ILE A 215 8.53 -12.54 -4.00
C ILE A 215 8.83 -13.16 -5.35
N ALA A 216 9.29 -14.40 -5.33
CA ALA A 216 9.44 -15.25 -6.50
C ALA A 216 8.88 -16.64 -6.20
N GLU A 217 8.79 -17.52 -7.22
CA GLU A 217 8.30 -18.87 -7.04
C GLU A 217 9.10 -19.65 -5.97
N GLY A 218 8.43 -19.94 -4.84
CA GLY A 218 9.01 -20.68 -3.71
C GLY A 218 10.11 -19.94 -2.93
N LYS A 219 10.32 -18.63 -3.16
CA LYS A 219 11.35 -17.83 -2.48
C LYS A 219 10.85 -16.45 -2.11
N VAL A 220 11.27 -15.99 -0.95
CA VAL A 220 11.01 -14.63 -0.47
C VAL A 220 12.31 -14.03 0.06
N TRP A 221 12.62 -12.83 -0.35
CA TRP A 221 13.70 -12.02 0.22
C TRP A 221 13.10 -10.76 0.81
N GLN A 222 13.53 -10.41 2.01
CA GLN A 222 13.03 -9.23 2.71
C GLN A 222 14.15 -8.51 3.44
N GLY A 223 14.06 -7.20 3.51
CA GLY A 223 15.05 -6.38 4.20
C GLY A 223 15.10 -4.96 3.69
N ARG A 224 16.19 -4.26 4.00
CA ARG A 224 16.40 -2.91 3.49
C ARG A 224 16.46 -2.89 1.97
N ALA A 225 15.90 -1.87 1.35
CA ALA A 225 15.84 -1.75 -0.11
C ALA A 225 17.25 -1.90 -0.76
N ALA A 226 18.28 -1.32 -0.15
CA ALA A 226 19.66 -1.42 -0.65
C ALA A 226 20.22 -2.84 -0.65
N ASP A 227 19.75 -3.71 0.24
CA ASP A 227 20.24 -5.09 0.38
C ASP A 227 19.48 -6.05 -0.55
N ILE A 228 18.24 -5.74 -0.87
CA ILE A 228 17.36 -6.59 -1.67
C ILE A 228 17.35 -6.19 -3.15
N LEU A 229 17.42 -4.90 -3.48
CA LEU A 229 17.42 -4.40 -4.87
C LEU A 229 18.82 -4.53 -5.49
N ARG A 230 19.23 -5.77 -5.73
CA ARG A 230 20.51 -6.15 -6.34
C ARG A 230 20.26 -6.96 -7.62
N PRO A 231 21.13 -6.83 -8.63
CA PRO A 231 20.97 -7.54 -9.89
C PRO A 231 20.78 -9.05 -9.75
N ASP A 232 21.57 -9.72 -8.89
CA ASP A 232 21.50 -11.16 -8.66
C ASP A 232 20.13 -11.63 -8.09
N LEU A 233 19.58 -10.91 -7.13
CA LEU A 233 18.26 -11.23 -6.56
C LEU A 233 17.11 -10.91 -7.54
N LEU A 234 17.23 -9.81 -8.29
CA LEU A 234 16.25 -9.46 -9.31
C LEU A 234 16.27 -10.46 -10.48
N GLU A 235 17.46 -10.91 -10.93
CA GLU A 235 17.57 -11.98 -11.92
C GLU A 235 16.89 -13.26 -11.46
N ALA A 236 17.14 -13.67 -10.20
CA ALA A 236 16.50 -14.84 -9.61
C ALA A 236 14.97 -14.69 -9.53
N ALA A 237 14.45 -13.47 -9.27
CA ALA A 237 13.02 -13.24 -9.13
C ALA A 237 12.31 -13.06 -10.47
N TYR A 238 12.89 -12.35 -11.42
CA TYR A 238 12.26 -11.98 -12.68
C TYR A 238 12.65 -12.87 -13.85
N GLY A 239 13.80 -13.59 -13.75
CA GLY A 239 14.28 -14.50 -14.79
C GLY A 239 14.91 -13.77 -15.99
N CYS A 240 15.35 -12.53 -15.82
CA CYS A 240 16.12 -11.77 -16.80
C CYS A 240 17.28 -11.08 -16.09
N ARG A 241 18.39 -10.84 -16.81
CA ARG A 241 19.55 -10.14 -16.25
C ARG A 241 19.22 -8.70 -15.93
N PHE A 242 19.85 -8.20 -14.88
CA PHE A 242 19.79 -6.79 -14.49
C PHE A 242 21.19 -6.22 -14.36
N GLU A 243 21.35 -4.97 -14.72
CA GLU A 243 22.55 -4.20 -14.47
C GLU A 243 22.22 -2.99 -13.60
N MET A 244 23.12 -2.67 -12.67
CA MET A 244 23.02 -1.46 -11.86
C MET A 244 23.83 -0.35 -12.52
N VAL A 245 23.15 0.74 -12.86
CA VAL A 245 23.77 1.94 -13.45
C VAL A 245 23.73 3.05 -12.41
N GLU A 246 24.90 3.57 -12.04
CA GLU A 246 24.98 4.74 -11.16
C GLU A 246 24.98 6.02 -12.01
N THR A 247 24.11 6.95 -11.63
CA THR A 247 23.99 8.27 -12.27
C THR A 247 24.07 9.36 -11.20
N ALA A 248 24.18 10.61 -11.62
CA ALA A 248 24.09 11.75 -10.70
C ALA A 248 22.74 11.84 -9.97
N ALA A 249 21.68 11.23 -10.52
CA ALA A 249 20.35 11.17 -9.93
C ALA A 249 20.13 9.95 -9.01
N GLY A 250 21.11 9.05 -8.87
CA GLY A 250 21.03 7.85 -8.05
C GLY A 250 21.29 6.56 -8.82
N LYS A 251 20.97 5.42 -8.19
CA LYS A 251 21.13 4.07 -8.75
C LYS A 251 19.88 3.68 -9.54
N TRP A 252 20.10 3.10 -10.71
CA TRP A 252 19.05 2.58 -11.59
C TRP A 252 19.33 1.10 -11.88
N LEU A 253 18.26 0.31 -11.87
CA LEU A 253 18.29 -1.11 -12.17
C LEU A 253 17.61 -1.32 -13.53
N MET A 254 18.39 -1.76 -14.51
CA MET A 254 17.97 -1.92 -15.90
C MET A 254 17.98 -3.39 -16.30
N PRO A 255 16.89 -3.93 -16.86
CA PRO A 255 16.92 -5.25 -17.48
C PRO A 255 17.76 -5.19 -18.77
N VAL A 256 18.56 -6.24 -19.01
CA VAL A 256 19.48 -6.39 -20.17
C VAL A 256 19.32 -7.76 -20.83
#